data_c78f01a21a138e4f9d2990a4db013b67
#
_entry.id   c78f01a21a138e4f9d2990a4db013b67
#
_cell.length_a   1.000
_cell.length_b   1.000
_cell.length_c   1.000
_cell.angle_alpha   90.00
_cell.angle_beta   90.00
_cell.angle_gamma   90.00
#
_symmetry.space_group_name_H-M   'P 1'
#
loop_
_entity.id
_entity.type
_entity.pdbx_description
1 polymer ?
#
loop_
_entity_poly.entity_id
_entity_poly.type
_entity_poly.pdbx_seq_one_letter_code
_entity_poly.pdbx_strand_id
1 'polypeptide(L)'
;MPAVAVAMLAFGLGACSAYEYVSDKISEPIVLKCPNYWVVADAANVVKFRDGPGRDLTDVNYEGKIVGGQLGCVSHIDRETRTGTMDVDVTIRFRVQRGPANRDRKARFDYFVRFLDNKGTILRLPDKNGNIPKKKDLRVVIKFPGNKTHLQFRTSPFTRVLPISPKSSSSYYRIFVGFKPTREELLYNRKKIQNPNARPSR
;
A
#
# COMPACT_ATOMS: atom_id res chain seq x y z
N MET A 1 72.22 -19.67 -39.74
CA MET A 1 71.96 -19.26 -38.37
C MET A 1 71.67 -17.78 -38.39
N PRO A 2 70.65 -17.25 -37.83
CA PRO A 2 69.39 -17.72 -37.20
C PRO A 2 68.17 -17.12 -37.88
N ALA A 3 67.05 -17.76 -37.77
CA ALA A 3 65.79 -17.18 -38.13
C ALA A 3 64.70 -17.85 -37.25
N VAL A 4 64.45 -17.33 -36.09
CA VAL A 4 63.26 -17.63 -35.25
C VAL A 4 63.07 -16.44 -34.37
N ALA A 5 62.11 -15.57 -34.65
CA ALA A 5 61.47 -14.67 -33.71
C ALA A 5 60.56 -13.65 -34.43
N VAL A 6 59.48 -14.00 -35.01
CA VAL A 6 58.32 -13.10 -35.24
C VAL A 6 57.05 -13.95 -35.42
N ALA A 7 56.44 -14.41 -34.40
CA ALA A 7 55.08 -14.99 -34.47
C ALA A 7 54.40 -15.02 -33.07
N MET A 8 54.28 -13.87 -32.38
CA MET A 8 53.47 -13.74 -31.20
C MET A 8 53.03 -12.29 -31.01
N LEU A 9 52.16 -11.78 -31.83
CA LEU A 9 51.52 -10.46 -31.59
C LEU A 9 50.24 -10.29 -32.44
N ALA A 10 49.35 -11.24 -32.39
CA ALA A 10 48.08 -11.12 -33.11
C ALA A 10 46.86 -11.72 -32.34
N PHE A 11 46.92 -11.87 -31.02
CA PHE A 11 45.78 -12.40 -30.24
C PHE A 11 45.18 -11.42 -29.24
N GLY A 12 45.43 -10.13 -29.33
CA GLY A 12 45.05 -9.12 -28.34
C GLY A 12 43.80 -8.26 -28.64
N LEU A 13 43.17 -8.38 -29.80
CA LEU A 13 42.12 -7.41 -30.20
C LEU A 13 40.69 -7.95 -30.23
N GLY A 14 40.45 -9.21 -29.85
CA GLY A 14 39.14 -9.81 -29.88
C GLY A 14 38.35 -9.79 -28.52
N ALA A 15 39.01 -9.39 -27.43
CA ALA A 15 38.39 -9.50 -26.09
C ALA A 15 37.47 -8.33 -25.73
N CYS A 16 37.60 -7.14 -26.33
CA CYS A 16 36.80 -5.98 -25.99
C CYS A 16 35.36 -6.06 -26.52
N SER A 17 35.14 -6.64 -27.70
CA SER A 17 33.79 -6.73 -28.29
C SER A 17 32.88 -7.75 -27.62
N ALA A 18 33.46 -8.79 -27.01
CA ALA A 18 32.66 -9.76 -26.23
C ALA A 18 32.22 -9.20 -24.91
N TYR A 19 32.98 -8.30 -24.30
CA TYR A 19 32.61 -7.64 -23.02
C TYR A 19 31.49 -6.62 -23.24
N GLU A 20 31.50 -5.83 -24.28
CA GLU A 20 30.40 -4.92 -24.62
C GLU A 20 29.09 -5.66 -24.93
N TYR A 21 29.17 -6.77 -25.68
CA TYR A 21 27.98 -7.57 -25.98
C TYR A 21 27.35 -8.24 -24.73
N VAL A 22 28.17 -8.61 -23.76
CA VAL A 22 27.69 -9.17 -22.49
C VAL A 22 27.18 -8.06 -21.55
N SER A 23 27.80 -6.88 -21.52
CA SER A 23 27.35 -5.75 -20.70
C SER A 23 26.02 -5.17 -21.16
N ASP A 24 25.74 -5.13 -22.46
CA ASP A 24 24.45 -4.71 -23.02
C ASP A 24 23.29 -5.68 -22.66
N LYS A 25 23.61 -6.96 -22.43
CA LYS A 25 22.62 -7.93 -21.95
C LYS A 25 22.42 -7.92 -20.43
N ILE A 26 23.34 -7.38 -19.66
CA ILE A 26 23.20 -7.12 -18.20
C ILE A 26 22.66 -5.70 -17.96
N SER A 27 21.93 -5.19 -18.91
CA SER A 27 21.38 -3.85 -18.85
C SER A 27 20.38 -3.69 -17.68
N GLU A 28 20.30 -2.48 -17.17
CA GLU A 28 19.55 -2.05 -15.98
C GLU A 28 18.12 -2.62 -15.90
N PRO A 29 17.67 -3.06 -14.73
CA PRO A 29 16.30 -3.56 -14.57
C PRO A 29 15.29 -2.47 -14.96
N ILE A 30 14.20 -2.84 -15.64
CA ILE A 30 13.13 -1.90 -15.94
C ILE A 30 12.44 -1.55 -14.60
N VAL A 31 12.76 -0.36 -14.09
CA VAL A 31 12.18 0.14 -12.86
C VAL A 31 10.92 0.96 -13.18
N LEU A 32 9.78 0.44 -12.80
CA LEU A 32 8.52 1.15 -12.89
C LEU A 32 8.22 1.86 -11.57
N LYS A 33 7.64 3.06 -11.65
CA LYS A 33 7.13 3.75 -10.45
C LYS A 33 6.01 2.94 -9.81
N CYS A 34 5.91 2.96 -8.48
CA CYS A 34 4.76 2.40 -7.78
C CYS A 34 3.46 3.05 -8.27
N PRO A 35 2.33 2.30 -8.25
CA PRO A 35 1.02 2.88 -8.46
C PRO A 35 0.74 4.00 -7.47
N ASN A 36 -0.07 4.96 -7.86
CA ASN A 36 -0.54 5.98 -6.94
C ASN A 36 -1.53 5.40 -5.91
N TYR A 37 -1.51 5.92 -4.68
CA TYR A 37 -2.48 5.54 -3.69
C TYR A 37 -3.19 6.76 -3.09
N TRP A 38 -4.43 6.57 -2.66
CA TRP A 38 -5.26 7.60 -2.05
C TRP A 38 -6.00 7.07 -0.84
N VAL A 39 -6.12 7.91 0.17
CA VAL A 39 -7.04 7.67 1.28
C VAL A 39 -8.38 8.29 0.91
N VAL A 40 -9.44 7.48 0.96
CA VAL A 40 -10.81 7.96 0.67
C VAL A 40 -11.23 8.92 1.76
N ALA A 41 -11.55 10.18 1.41
CA ALA A 41 -11.79 11.25 2.37
C ALA A 41 -12.87 10.89 3.41
N ASP A 42 -14.03 10.41 2.96
CA ASP A 42 -15.15 10.01 3.81
C ASP A 42 -14.82 8.80 4.71
N ALA A 43 -13.83 8.02 4.34
CA ALA A 43 -13.37 6.81 5.02
C ALA A 43 -11.99 6.97 5.66
N ALA A 44 -11.45 8.19 5.71
CA ALA A 44 -10.14 8.47 6.32
C ALA A 44 -10.18 8.40 7.85
N ASN A 45 -11.35 8.53 8.43
CA ASN A 45 -11.57 8.53 9.87
C ASN A 45 -12.64 7.49 10.25
N VAL A 46 -12.54 6.98 11.48
CA VAL A 46 -13.57 6.15 12.11
C VAL A 46 -13.78 6.63 13.54
N VAL A 47 -15.04 6.72 13.93
CA VAL A 47 -15.45 6.99 15.31
C VAL A 47 -16.33 5.83 15.75
N LYS A 48 -15.98 5.18 16.84
CA LYS A 48 -16.78 4.15 17.45
C LYS A 48 -17.38 4.69 18.76
N PHE A 49 -18.68 4.60 18.87
CA PHE A 49 -19.39 4.90 20.12
C PHE A 49 -19.56 3.63 20.96
N ARG A 50 -19.81 3.78 22.22
CA ARG A 50 -20.25 2.68 23.08
C ARG A 50 -21.60 2.13 22.59
N ASP A 51 -21.93 0.93 22.99
CA ASP A 51 -23.24 0.37 22.73
C ASP A 51 -24.32 1.18 23.49
N GLY A 52 -25.48 1.31 22.85
CA GLY A 52 -26.60 2.09 23.39
C GLY A 52 -26.88 3.38 22.60
N PRO A 53 -27.79 4.23 23.11
CA PRO A 53 -28.35 5.36 22.35
C PRO A 53 -27.48 6.62 22.30
N GLY A 54 -26.46 6.77 23.14
CA GLY A 54 -25.60 7.96 23.18
C GLY A 54 -24.72 8.14 21.95
N ARG A 55 -24.52 9.39 21.48
CA ARG A 55 -23.66 9.75 20.36
C ARG A 55 -22.93 11.08 20.61
N ASP A 56 -22.71 11.42 21.87
CA ASP A 56 -21.94 12.59 22.24
C ASP A 56 -20.45 12.25 22.47
N LEU A 57 -19.65 13.23 22.86
CA LEU A 57 -18.23 13.05 23.10
C LEU A 57 -17.93 12.07 24.24
N THR A 58 -18.82 11.97 25.23
CA THR A 58 -18.66 11.08 26.40
C THR A 58 -18.93 9.63 26.04
N ASP A 59 -19.67 9.40 24.95
CA ASP A 59 -20.00 8.08 24.42
C ASP A 59 -18.95 7.52 23.48
N VAL A 60 -17.94 8.30 23.10
CA VAL A 60 -16.89 7.85 22.21
C VAL A 60 -16.07 6.75 22.86
N ASN A 61 -16.04 5.59 22.23
CA ASN A 61 -15.21 4.46 22.61
C ASN A 61 -13.76 4.69 22.11
N TYR A 62 -13.59 4.92 20.81
CA TYR A 62 -12.31 5.30 20.23
C TYR A 62 -12.52 6.03 18.90
N GLU A 63 -11.50 6.79 18.52
CA GLU A 63 -11.38 7.39 17.20
C GLU A 63 -10.16 6.82 16.49
N GLY A 64 -10.25 6.64 15.19
CA GLY A 64 -9.13 6.21 14.33
C GLY A 64 -8.98 7.12 13.13
N LYS A 65 -7.74 7.34 12.69
CA LYS A 65 -7.41 8.09 11.48
C LYS A 65 -6.34 7.35 10.70
N ILE A 66 -6.51 7.24 9.38
CA ILE A 66 -5.45 6.84 8.46
C ILE A 66 -4.56 8.06 8.25
N VAL A 67 -3.30 7.97 8.67
CA VAL A 67 -2.34 9.09 8.59
C VAL A 67 -1.37 8.96 7.45
N GLY A 68 -1.47 7.88 6.69
CA GLY A 68 -0.68 7.67 5.48
C GLY A 68 -0.48 6.20 5.17
N GLY A 69 0.23 5.93 4.10
CA GLY A 69 0.67 4.60 3.69
C GLY A 69 2.05 4.68 3.08
N GLN A 70 2.65 3.53 2.91
CA GLN A 70 3.92 3.35 2.23
C GLN A 70 3.77 2.18 1.26
N LEU A 71 4.26 2.37 0.04
CA LEU A 71 4.32 1.35 -0.98
C LEU A 71 5.79 1.00 -1.24
N GLY A 72 6.07 -0.29 -1.35
CA GLY A 72 7.31 -0.83 -1.93
C GLY A 72 6.96 -1.57 -3.20
N CYS A 73 7.71 -1.39 -4.29
CA CYS A 73 7.39 -2.04 -5.55
C CYS A 73 8.64 -2.67 -6.14
N VAL A 74 8.48 -3.91 -6.61
CA VAL A 74 9.51 -4.64 -7.35
C VAL A 74 8.92 -5.09 -8.68
N SER A 75 9.56 -4.72 -9.78
CA SER A 75 9.10 -5.06 -11.13
C SER A 75 9.87 -6.27 -11.66
N HIS A 76 9.14 -7.23 -12.22
CA HIS A 76 9.65 -8.41 -12.91
C HIS A 76 9.16 -8.36 -14.36
N ILE A 77 9.86 -7.61 -15.22
CA ILE A 77 9.44 -7.30 -16.58
C ILE A 77 10.40 -7.92 -17.58
N ASP A 78 9.85 -8.67 -18.49
CA ASP A 78 10.55 -9.12 -19.68
C ASP A 78 10.77 -7.91 -20.63
N ARG A 79 11.99 -7.76 -21.13
CA ARG A 79 12.41 -6.57 -21.87
C ARG A 79 11.92 -6.54 -23.30
N GLU A 80 11.85 -7.70 -23.93
CA GLU A 80 11.46 -7.80 -25.33
C GLU A 80 9.95 -7.60 -25.47
N THR A 81 9.18 -8.27 -24.62
CA THR A 81 7.72 -8.21 -24.66
C THR A 81 7.14 -7.04 -23.85
N ARG A 82 7.93 -6.44 -22.95
CA ARG A 82 7.50 -5.44 -21.97
C ARG A 82 6.31 -5.90 -21.10
N THR A 83 6.23 -7.22 -20.92
CA THR A 83 5.21 -7.84 -20.07
C THR A 83 5.83 -8.44 -18.83
N GLY A 84 5.02 -8.67 -17.80
CA GLY A 84 5.48 -9.28 -16.56
C GLY A 84 4.59 -8.96 -15.39
N THR A 85 5.19 -8.80 -14.22
CA THR A 85 4.48 -8.51 -12.98
C THR A 85 5.18 -7.42 -12.18
N MET A 86 4.41 -6.80 -11.28
CA MET A 86 4.93 -5.92 -10.25
C MET A 86 4.39 -6.37 -8.90
N ASP A 87 5.29 -6.68 -7.99
CA ASP A 87 4.97 -6.89 -6.57
C ASP A 87 4.79 -5.55 -5.90
N VAL A 88 3.63 -5.33 -5.29
CA VAL A 88 3.32 -4.11 -4.55
C VAL A 88 3.10 -4.45 -3.08
N ASP A 89 4.06 -4.07 -2.24
CA ASP A 89 3.97 -4.16 -0.79
C ASP A 89 3.25 -2.92 -0.24
N VAL A 90 2.19 -3.14 0.51
CA VAL A 90 1.37 -2.07 1.06
C VAL A 90 1.45 -2.08 2.58
N THR A 91 1.81 -0.94 3.16
CA THR A 91 1.82 -0.69 4.61
C THR A 91 0.98 0.55 4.91
N ILE A 92 0.04 0.44 5.84
CA ILE A 92 -0.83 1.55 6.23
C ILE A 92 -0.48 2.01 7.65
N ARG A 93 -0.44 3.32 7.84
CA ARG A 93 -0.20 3.95 9.15
C ARG A 93 -1.52 4.50 9.69
N PHE A 94 -1.78 4.14 10.94
CA PHE A 94 -2.96 4.58 11.68
C PHE A 94 -2.56 5.38 12.91
N ARG A 95 -3.40 6.35 13.26
CA ARG A 95 -3.43 6.97 14.58
C ARG A 95 -4.75 6.61 15.22
N VAL A 96 -4.72 6.19 16.48
CA VAL A 96 -5.92 5.81 17.22
C VAL A 96 -5.89 6.50 18.58
N GLN A 97 -7.02 7.05 18.95
CA GLN A 97 -7.24 7.71 20.22
C GLN A 97 -8.33 6.99 21.00
N ARG A 98 -8.07 6.74 22.28
CA ARG A 98 -9.04 6.16 23.21
C ARG A 98 -10.01 7.23 23.67
N GLY A 99 -11.32 6.95 23.55
CA GLY A 99 -12.36 7.84 24.04
C GLY A 99 -12.73 7.58 25.51
N PRO A 100 -13.56 8.46 26.10
CA PRO A 100 -14.01 8.35 27.50
C PRO A 100 -14.77 7.06 27.80
N ALA A 101 -15.55 6.58 26.86
CA ALA A 101 -16.37 5.36 27.04
C ALA A 101 -15.57 4.06 26.90
N ASN A 102 -14.29 4.12 26.54
CA ASN A 102 -13.47 2.92 26.31
C ASN A 102 -13.04 2.26 27.64
N ARG A 103 -13.73 1.20 28.03
CA ARG A 103 -13.49 0.44 29.26
C ARG A 103 -12.47 -0.68 29.08
N ASP A 104 -12.46 -1.34 27.92
CA ASP A 104 -11.64 -2.52 27.64
C ASP A 104 -10.22 -2.20 27.13
N ARG A 105 -9.92 -0.93 26.93
CA ARG A 105 -8.62 -0.43 26.44
C ARG A 105 -8.23 -1.03 25.08
N LYS A 106 -9.21 -1.30 24.23
CA LYS A 106 -9.01 -1.86 22.88
C LYS A 106 -9.72 -0.98 21.86
N ALA A 107 -9.14 -0.95 20.66
CA ALA A 107 -9.79 -0.45 19.46
C ALA A 107 -9.87 -1.57 18.42
N ARG A 108 -11.02 -1.71 17.77
CA ARG A 108 -11.28 -2.75 16.77
C ARG A 108 -11.95 -2.13 15.57
N PHE A 109 -11.31 -2.17 14.42
CA PHE A 109 -11.90 -1.61 13.20
C PHE A 109 -11.53 -2.44 11.98
N ASP A 110 -12.37 -2.36 10.99
CA ASP A 110 -12.12 -2.92 9.67
C ASP A 110 -11.69 -1.79 8.72
N TYR A 111 -10.75 -2.10 7.84
CA TYR A 111 -10.31 -1.20 6.78
C TYR A 111 -10.20 -1.98 5.48
N PHE A 112 -10.18 -1.27 4.38
CA PHE A 112 -10.00 -1.86 3.07
C PHE A 112 -8.79 -1.25 2.36
N VAL A 113 -8.19 -2.07 1.49
CA VAL A 113 -7.30 -1.63 0.43
C VAL A 113 -7.86 -2.20 -0.87
N ARG A 114 -8.12 -1.34 -1.84
CA ARG A 114 -8.69 -1.72 -3.13
C ARG A 114 -7.76 -1.29 -4.23
N PHE A 115 -7.48 -2.23 -5.12
CA PHE A 115 -6.76 -1.98 -6.36
C PHE A 115 -7.79 -1.83 -7.47
N LEU A 116 -7.70 -0.75 -8.21
CA LEU A 116 -8.59 -0.45 -9.32
C LEU A 116 -7.78 -0.29 -10.60
N ASP A 117 -8.38 -0.62 -11.72
CA ASP A 117 -7.86 -0.27 -13.03
C ASP A 117 -8.15 1.20 -13.37
N ASN A 118 -7.70 1.65 -14.55
CA ASN A 118 -7.94 3.01 -15.03
C ASN A 118 -9.42 3.33 -15.32
N LYS A 119 -10.27 2.29 -15.47
CA LYS A 119 -11.71 2.41 -15.67
C LYS A 119 -12.48 2.46 -14.34
N GLY A 120 -11.78 2.25 -13.20
CA GLY A 120 -12.40 2.22 -11.88
C GLY A 120 -12.93 0.85 -11.46
N THR A 121 -12.60 -0.21 -12.19
CA THR A 121 -13.00 -1.58 -11.84
C THR A 121 -12.13 -2.10 -10.69
N ILE A 122 -12.76 -2.65 -9.66
CA ILE A 122 -12.03 -3.25 -8.54
C ILE A 122 -11.42 -4.58 -8.98
N LEU A 123 -10.12 -4.70 -8.83
CA LEU A 123 -9.35 -5.86 -9.21
C LEU A 123 -9.20 -6.83 -8.04
N ARG A 124 -9.24 -8.13 -8.35
CA ARG A 124 -8.92 -9.21 -7.42
C ARG A 124 -7.54 -9.75 -7.76
N LEU A 125 -6.55 -9.27 -7.04
CA LEU A 125 -5.14 -9.56 -7.30
C LEU A 125 -4.62 -10.66 -6.37
N PRO A 126 -3.77 -11.57 -6.87
CA PRO A 126 -3.14 -12.58 -6.05
C PRO A 126 -2.06 -11.97 -5.14
N ASP A 127 -1.69 -12.71 -4.11
CA ASP A 127 -0.46 -12.52 -3.35
C ASP A 127 0.75 -13.15 -4.08
N LYS A 128 1.93 -13.08 -3.47
CA LYS A 128 3.17 -13.69 -4.01
C LYS A 128 3.08 -15.21 -4.23
N ASN A 129 2.16 -15.88 -3.55
CA ASN A 129 1.94 -17.33 -3.67
C ASN A 129 0.83 -17.66 -4.67
N GLY A 130 0.30 -16.70 -5.39
CA GLY A 130 -0.80 -16.88 -6.33
C GLY A 130 -2.19 -16.94 -5.69
N ASN A 131 -2.31 -16.80 -4.37
CA ASN A 131 -3.58 -16.89 -3.68
C ASN A 131 -4.37 -15.58 -3.77
N ILE A 132 -5.62 -15.67 -4.20
CA ILE A 132 -6.55 -14.53 -4.18
C ILE A 132 -7.26 -14.51 -2.83
N PRO A 133 -7.09 -13.43 -2.03
CA PRO A 133 -7.71 -13.35 -0.72
C PRO A 133 -9.23 -13.42 -0.79
N LYS A 134 -9.81 -14.30 0.01
CA LYS A 134 -11.27 -14.45 0.12
C LYS A 134 -11.91 -13.23 0.82
N LYS A 135 -11.26 -12.72 1.85
CA LYS A 135 -11.72 -11.53 2.60
C LYS A 135 -11.34 -10.24 1.89
N LYS A 136 -12.31 -9.39 1.67
CA LYS A 136 -12.12 -8.06 1.06
C LYS A 136 -11.64 -7.01 2.06
N ASP A 137 -11.96 -7.18 3.33
CA ASP A 137 -11.67 -6.22 4.40
C ASP A 137 -10.68 -6.81 5.39
N LEU A 138 -9.84 -5.95 5.93
CA LEU A 138 -8.77 -6.29 6.86
C LEU A 138 -9.15 -5.78 8.24
N ARG A 139 -9.01 -6.63 9.27
CA ARG A 139 -9.33 -6.28 10.65
C ARG A 139 -8.10 -5.95 11.45
N VAL A 140 -8.19 -4.89 12.22
CA VAL A 140 -7.18 -4.49 13.20
C VAL A 140 -7.80 -4.54 14.60
N VAL A 141 -7.02 -5.10 15.53
CA VAL A 141 -7.31 -5.06 16.97
C VAL A 141 -6.06 -4.54 17.67
N ILE A 142 -6.22 -3.45 18.41
CA ILE A 142 -5.13 -2.80 19.15
C ILE A 142 -5.50 -2.72 20.61
N LYS A 143 -4.51 -2.93 21.49
CA LYS A 143 -4.62 -2.68 22.92
C LYS A 143 -3.83 -1.43 23.29
N PHE A 144 -4.44 -0.51 24.04
CA PHE A 144 -3.76 0.64 24.59
C PHE A 144 -2.93 0.21 25.82
N PRO A 145 -1.60 0.28 25.76
CA PRO A 145 -0.75 -0.14 26.87
C PRO A 145 -0.73 0.90 27.98
N GLY A 146 -0.70 0.45 29.23
CA GLY A 146 -0.65 1.35 30.40
C GLY A 146 -1.76 2.40 30.35
N ASN A 147 -1.43 3.65 30.62
CA ASN A 147 -2.35 4.79 30.60
C ASN A 147 -2.36 5.54 29.25
N LYS A 148 -1.77 4.97 28.21
CA LYS A 148 -1.73 5.61 26.89
C LYS A 148 -3.15 5.73 26.33
N THR A 149 -3.47 6.92 25.88
CA THR A 149 -4.75 7.24 25.22
C THR A 149 -4.58 7.43 23.70
N HIS A 150 -3.34 7.60 23.23
CA HIS A 150 -3.02 7.80 21.81
C HIS A 150 -1.98 6.76 21.37
N LEU A 151 -2.20 6.19 20.20
CA LEU A 151 -1.27 5.26 19.57
C LEU A 151 -1.12 5.58 18.09
N GLN A 152 0.11 5.42 17.61
CA GLN A 152 0.39 5.29 16.18
C GLN A 152 0.99 3.91 15.92
N PHE A 153 0.56 3.28 14.86
CA PHE A 153 1.10 1.99 14.43
C PHE A 153 1.01 1.83 12.91
N ARG A 154 1.74 0.84 12.41
CA ARG A 154 1.65 0.41 11.01
C ARG A 154 1.17 -1.02 10.95
N THR A 155 0.51 -1.36 9.86
CA THR A 155 0.23 -2.77 9.54
C THR A 155 1.52 -3.49 9.19
N SER A 156 1.52 -4.81 9.32
CA SER A 156 2.48 -5.62 8.59
C SER A 156 2.29 -5.37 7.08
N PRO A 157 3.37 -5.36 6.29
CA PRO A 157 3.25 -5.25 4.85
C PRO A 157 2.50 -6.46 4.30
N PHE A 158 1.66 -6.23 3.31
CA PHE A 158 1.06 -7.30 2.53
C PHE A 158 1.25 -7.02 1.04
N THR A 159 1.52 -8.06 0.28
CA THR A 159 1.86 -7.95 -1.13
C THR A 159 0.66 -8.24 -2.02
N ARG A 160 0.57 -7.54 -3.15
CA ARG A 160 -0.28 -7.89 -4.29
C ARG A 160 0.54 -7.85 -5.56
N VAL A 161 0.29 -8.83 -6.41
CA VAL A 161 0.98 -8.97 -7.70
C VAL A 161 0.11 -8.37 -8.78
N LEU A 162 0.61 -7.32 -9.42
CA LEU A 162 -0.03 -6.62 -10.53
C LEU A 162 0.49 -7.16 -11.86
N PRO A 163 -0.36 -7.55 -12.81
CA PRO A 163 0.08 -7.85 -14.16
C PRO A 163 0.47 -6.55 -14.88
N ILE A 164 1.62 -6.56 -15.53
CA ILE A 164 2.16 -5.43 -16.29
C ILE A 164 2.23 -5.79 -17.78
N SER A 165 1.80 -4.86 -18.60
CA SER A 165 1.90 -4.97 -20.07
C SER A 165 2.05 -3.57 -20.68
N PRO A 166 2.36 -3.44 -21.99
CA PRO A 166 2.42 -2.15 -22.64
C PRO A 166 1.12 -1.32 -22.53
N LYS A 167 -0.03 -2.00 -22.40
CA LYS A 167 -1.35 -1.37 -22.22
C LYS A 167 -1.72 -1.14 -20.75
N SER A 168 -1.03 -1.77 -19.81
CA SER A 168 -1.31 -1.70 -18.37
C SER A 168 -0.02 -1.56 -17.57
N SER A 169 0.61 -0.39 -17.70
CA SER A 169 1.77 -0.01 -16.88
C SER A 169 1.35 0.27 -15.41
N SER A 170 2.30 0.55 -14.56
CA SER A 170 2.02 0.85 -13.14
C SER A 170 1.04 2.02 -12.96
N SER A 171 1.04 3.01 -13.86
CA SER A 171 0.12 4.15 -13.85
C SER A 171 -1.33 3.78 -14.20
N TYR A 172 -1.55 2.61 -14.78
CA TYR A 172 -2.87 2.06 -15.04
C TYR A 172 -3.63 1.72 -13.74
N TYR A 173 -2.89 1.43 -12.68
CA TYR A 173 -3.45 0.97 -11.40
C TYR A 173 -3.57 2.10 -10.40
N ARG A 174 -4.64 2.06 -9.60
CA ARG A 174 -4.90 2.97 -8.49
C ARG A 174 -5.20 2.18 -7.23
N ILE A 175 -4.69 2.67 -6.09
CA ILE A 175 -4.87 2.02 -4.80
C ILE A 175 -5.68 2.96 -3.91
N PHE A 176 -6.82 2.49 -3.41
CA PHE A 176 -7.67 3.22 -2.48
C PHE A 176 -7.68 2.54 -1.13
N VAL A 177 -7.52 3.35 -0.09
CA VAL A 177 -7.48 2.91 1.30
C VAL A 177 -8.54 3.65 2.09
N GLY A 178 -9.22 2.96 2.99
CA GLY A 178 -10.22 3.58 3.86
C GLY A 178 -10.63 2.66 4.99
N PHE A 179 -11.18 3.24 6.07
CA PHE A 179 -11.94 2.47 7.04
C PHE A 179 -13.23 1.97 6.40
N LYS A 180 -13.84 0.96 7.03
CA LYS A 180 -15.18 0.51 6.69
C LYS A 180 -16.17 1.04 7.73
N PRO A 181 -16.60 2.31 7.61
CA PRO A 181 -17.55 2.89 8.53
C PRO A 181 -18.94 2.31 8.31
N THR A 182 -19.74 2.27 9.36
CA THR A 182 -21.19 2.10 9.25
C THR A 182 -21.80 3.35 8.60
N ARG A 183 -23.08 3.27 8.19
CA ARG A 183 -23.79 4.43 7.65
C ARG A 183 -23.81 5.61 8.62
N GLU A 184 -24.00 5.32 9.91
CA GLU A 184 -24.03 6.33 10.97
C GLU A 184 -22.67 7.01 11.14
N GLU A 185 -21.59 6.22 11.21
CA GLU A 185 -20.22 6.73 11.28
C GLU A 185 -19.83 7.57 10.06
N LEU A 186 -20.29 7.16 8.88
CA LEU A 186 -20.06 7.90 7.64
C LEU A 186 -20.76 9.27 7.68
N LEU A 187 -22.02 9.33 8.14
CA LEU A 187 -22.73 10.58 8.30
C LEU A 187 -22.06 11.50 9.33
N TYR A 188 -21.61 10.94 10.45
CA TYR A 188 -20.83 11.68 11.44
C TYR A 188 -19.54 12.27 10.85
N ASN A 189 -18.77 11.46 10.13
CA ASN A 189 -17.54 11.90 9.48
C ASN A 189 -17.81 13.05 8.50
N ARG A 190 -18.85 12.96 7.67
CA ARG A 190 -19.22 14.01 6.72
C ARG A 190 -19.59 15.32 7.42
N LYS A 191 -20.37 15.27 8.49
CA LYS A 191 -20.69 16.45 9.31
C LYS A 191 -19.42 17.10 9.88
N LYS A 192 -18.48 16.29 10.39
CA LYS A 192 -17.22 16.77 10.96
C LYS A 192 -16.31 17.41 9.90
N ILE A 193 -16.31 16.90 8.65
CA ILE A 193 -15.56 17.48 7.54
C ILE A 193 -16.16 18.81 7.09
N GLN A 194 -17.49 18.90 7.00
CA GLN A 194 -18.21 20.10 6.57
C GLN A 194 -18.13 21.24 7.60
N ASN A 195 -18.07 20.91 8.89
CA ASN A 195 -17.97 21.85 9.99
C ASN A 195 -16.78 21.53 10.92
N PRO A 196 -15.52 21.79 10.51
CA PRO A 196 -14.36 21.46 11.33
C PRO A 196 -14.33 22.19 12.68
N ASN A 197 -15.05 23.31 12.80
CA ASN A 197 -15.18 24.12 14.03
C ASN A 197 -16.49 23.91 14.77
N ALA A 198 -17.38 23.04 14.32
CA ALA A 198 -18.58 22.71 15.05
C ALA A 198 -18.19 21.99 16.35
N ARG A 199 -18.21 22.72 17.45
CA ARG A 199 -18.25 22.08 18.77
C ARG A 199 -19.50 21.20 18.82
N PRO A 200 -19.40 19.94 19.28
CA PRO A 200 -20.59 19.13 19.48
C PRO A 200 -21.58 19.94 20.34
N SER A 201 -22.80 20.04 19.88
CA SER A 201 -23.88 20.59 20.68
C SER A 201 -23.95 19.85 22.01
N ARG A 202 -23.95 20.60 23.11
CA ARG A 202 -24.17 20.08 24.46
C ARG A 202 -25.51 19.40 24.56
#